data_94f0a29df4c3612805158c02d6456677
#
_entry.id   94f0a29df4c3612805158c02d6456677
#
_cell.length_a   1.000
_cell.length_b   1.000
_cell.length_c   1.000
_cell.angle_alpha   90.00
_cell.angle_beta   90.00
_cell.angle_gamma   90.00
#
_symmetry.space_group_name_H-M   'P 1'
#
loop_
_entity.id
_entity.type
_entity.pdbx_description
1 polymer ?
#
loop_
_entity_poly.entity_id
_entity_poly.type
_entity_poly.pdbx_seq_one_letter_code
_entity_poly.pdbx_strand_id
1 'polypeptide(L)'
;MKHSKLVLAYSGGLDTSYSLRKLSKEGYEVHAVSINTGGFSENEIKDIEEKSYQMGAHVYKNINALDTFYHKIVKYLIFGNVLRNNTYPLSVSAERIIQAIEIVTYAKAIGAKYIAHGSTGAGNDQVRFDMIFQVMAPEIKIITLIRDNQLSREDEIEYLKTQGIDVPWEKAKYSINQGLWGTSVGGSETLTSDQPLPDSAYPSALEKEKEEAISLTFTRGELTEVNGEKGTQVALIQTLQNQA
;
A
#
# COMPACT_ATOMS: atom_id res chain seq x y z
N MET A 1 7.06 30.82 11.97
CA MET A 1 5.84 30.54 11.15
C MET A 1 5.25 29.24 11.68
N LYS A 2 3.92 29.15 11.92
CA LYS A 2 3.30 27.86 12.28
C LYS A 2 3.47 26.92 11.08
N HIS A 3 4.22 25.85 11.27
CA HIS A 3 4.36 24.80 10.25
C HIS A 3 2.97 24.23 9.94
N SER A 4 2.61 24.20 8.66
CA SER A 4 1.33 23.62 8.24
C SER A 4 1.42 22.10 8.31
N LYS A 5 0.41 21.45 8.92
CA LYS A 5 0.32 19.99 8.95
C LYS A 5 0.05 19.44 7.56
N LEU A 6 0.83 18.42 7.21
CA LEU A 6 0.74 17.67 5.97
C LEU A 6 0.74 16.17 6.28
N VAL A 7 -0.18 15.42 5.71
CA VAL A 7 -0.20 13.96 5.78
C VAL A 7 0.36 13.38 4.48
N LEU A 8 1.41 12.58 4.59
CA LEU A 8 2.00 11.86 3.47
C LEU A 8 1.63 10.38 3.55
N ALA A 9 1.00 9.85 2.50
CA ALA A 9 0.86 8.40 2.31
C ALA A 9 2.26 7.81 2.11
N TYR A 10 2.77 7.11 3.12
CA TYR A 10 4.17 6.70 3.23
C TYR A 10 4.32 5.18 3.21
N SER A 11 5.10 4.67 2.27
CA SER A 11 5.37 3.24 2.12
C SER A 11 6.80 2.85 2.48
N GLY A 12 7.69 3.82 2.78
CA GLY A 12 9.13 3.57 2.96
C GLY A 12 9.91 3.38 1.65
N GLY A 13 9.25 3.40 0.49
CA GLY A 13 9.87 3.36 -0.83
C GLY A 13 10.59 4.67 -1.20
N LEU A 14 11.30 4.67 -2.33
CA LEU A 14 12.11 5.81 -2.79
C LEU A 14 11.24 7.07 -2.95
N ASP A 15 10.19 7.00 -3.77
CA ASP A 15 9.33 8.15 -4.12
C ASP A 15 8.72 8.82 -2.88
N THR A 16 8.27 8.01 -1.91
CA THR A 16 7.70 8.52 -0.65
C THR A 16 8.77 9.04 0.29
N SER A 17 9.97 8.47 0.29
CA SER A 17 11.11 8.94 1.10
C SER A 17 11.67 10.25 0.56
N TYR A 18 11.78 10.39 -0.76
CA TYR A 18 12.09 11.66 -1.41
C TYR A 18 11.08 12.74 -1.03
N SER A 19 9.78 12.43 -1.21
CA SER A 19 8.69 13.37 -0.91
C SER A 19 8.72 13.80 0.55
N LEU A 20 8.92 12.88 1.48
CA LEU A 20 9.02 13.16 2.91
C LEU A 20 10.18 14.12 3.19
N ARG A 21 11.37 13.81 2.68
CA ARG A 21 12.56 14.63 2.90
C ARG A 21 12.40 16.03 2.33
N LYS A 22 11.86 16.15 1.12
CA LYS A 22 11.63 17.41 0.44
C LYS A 22 10.63 18.28 1.20
N LEU A 23 9.47 17.74 1.55
CA LEU A 23 8.41 18.45 2.26
C LEU A 23 8.83 18.88 3.67
N SER A 24 9.57 18.03 4.38
CA SER A 24 10.14 18.37 5.68
C SER A 24 11.11 19.57 5.58
N LYS A 25 11.96 19.60 4.56
CA LYS A 25 12.89 20.72 4.30
C LYS A 25 12.18 22.01 3.88
N GLU A 26 11.02 21.91 3.26
CA GLU A 26 10.17 23.05 2.92
C GLU A 26 9.41 23.60 4.14
N GLY A 27 9.55 22.98 5.30
CA GLY A 27 9.02 23.47 6.57
C GLY A 27 7.60 22.99 6.89
N TYR A 28 7.11 21.94 6.25
CA TYR A 28 5.86 21.29 6.66
C TYR A 28 6.06 20.46 7.93
N GLU A 29 5.02 20.41 8.77
CA GLU A 29 4.88 19.40 9.83
C GLU A 29 4.37 18.11 9.18
N VAL A 30 5.31 17.25 8.73
CA VAL A 30 4.95 16.07 7.95
C VAL A 30 4.61 14.90 8.86
N HIS A 31 3.37 14.41 8.74
CA HIS A 31 2.92 13.16 9.31
C HIS A 31 3.05 12.06 8.25
N ALA A 32 4.02 11.18 8.39
CA ALA A 32 4.19 10.02 7.54
C ALA A 32 3.23 8.92 8.00
N VAL A 33 2.30 8.51 7.13
CA VAL A 33 1.24 7.57 7.49
C VAL A 33 1.26 6.36 6.57
N SER A 34 1.48 5.19 7.17
CA SER A 34 1.38 3.89 6.50
C SER A 34 0.06 3.22 6.85
N ILE A 35 -0.60 2.62 5.86
CA ILE A 35 -1.84 1.88 6.06
C ILE A 35 -1.56 0.40 5.84
N ASN A 36 -1.67 -0.40 6.90
CA ASN A 36 -1.50 -1.84 6.80
C ASN A 36 -2.80 -2.53 6.40
N THR A 37 -2.81 -3.07 5.19
CA THR A 37 -3.88 -3.87 4.59
C THR A 37 -3.53 -5.37 4.50
N GLY A 38 -2.49 -5.79 5.27
CA GLY A 38 -2.02 -7.18 5.33
C GLY A 38 -0.73 -7.44 4.55
N GLY A 39 -0.10 -6.41 3.99
CA GLY A 39 1.15 -6.52 3.23
C GLY A 39 2.42 -6.23 4.03
N PHE A 40 2.31 -5.89 5.32
CA PHE A 40 3.47 -5.57 6.15
C PHE A 40 3.54 -6.47 7.38
N SER A 41 4.71 -7.03 7.62
CA SER A 41 5.08 -7.67 8.89
C SER A 41 5.37 -6.61 9.97
N GLU A 42 5.40 -7.03 11.23
CA GLU A 42 5.75 -6.14 12.34
C GLU A 42 7.17 -5.57 12.23
N ASN A 43 8.10 -6.33 11.70
CA ASN A 43 9.48 -5.87 11.50
C ASN A 43 9.57 -4.81 10.40
N GLU A 44 8.91 -5.04 9.26
CA GLU A 44 8.83 -4.05 8.19
C GLU A 44 8.19 -2.74 8.64
N ILE A 45 7.15 -2.81 9.49
CA ILE A 45 6.52 -1.60 10.06
C ILE A 45 7.52 -0.80 10.90
N LYS A 46 8.36 -1.48 11.72
CA LYS A 46 9.42 -0.82 12.51
C LYS A 46 10.49 -0.19 11.62
N ASP A 47 10.93 -0.91 10.60
CA ASP A 47 11.92 -0.39 9.64
C ASP A 47 11.41 0.84 8.88
N ILE A 48 10.11 0.81 8.48
CA ILE A 48 9.44 1.95 7.84
C ILE A 48 9.35 3.13 8.81
N GLU A 49 9.04 2.89 10.08
CA GLU A 49 8.98 3.92 11.12
C GLU A 49 10.35 4.59 11.30
N GLU A 50 11.40 3.81 11.55
CA GLU A 50 12.75 4.31 11.72
C GLU A 50 13.20 5.13 10.51
N LYS A 51 12.98 4.60 9.31
CA LYS A 51 13.28 5.28 8.06
C LYS A 51 12.52 6.60 7.92
N SER A 52 11.26 6.65 8.34
CA SER A 52 10.46 7.88 8.28
C SER A 52 11.08 9.00 9.11
N TYR A 53 11.53 8.71 10.32
CA TYR A 53 12.19 9.70 11.17
C TYR A 53 13.55 10.14 10.61
N GLN A 54 14.33 9.23 10.02
CA GLN A 54 15.58 9.57 9.32
C GLN A 54 15.33 10.53 8.14
N MET A 55 14.19 10.37 7.44
CA MET A 55 13.79 11.27 6.36
C MET A 55 13.23 12.61 6.86
N GLY A 56 12.96 12.76 8.16
CA GLY A 56 12.51 14.00 8.78
C GLY A 56 11.00 14.07 9.02
N ALA A 57 10.32 12.95 9.20
CA ALA A 57 8.96 12.93 9.67
C ALA A 57 8.83 13.60 11.04
N HIS A 58 7.80 14.40 11.23
CA HIS A 58 7.44 14.94 12.53
C HIS A 58 6.71 13.89 13.38
N VAL A 59 5.85 13.11 12.71
CA VAL A 59 5.14 11.98 13.29
C VAL A 59 5.13 10.85 12.27
N TYR A 60 5.35 9.62 12.75
CA TYR A 60 4.99 8.41 12.01
C TYR A 60 3.74 7.79 12.62
N LYS A 61 2.88 7.29 11.77
CA LYS A 61 1.67 6.56 12.18
C LYS A 61 1.44 5.37 11.26
N ASN A 62 1.42 4.16 11.84
CA ASN A 62 0.87 2.99 11.17
C ASN A 62 -0.60 2.81 11.57
N ILE A 63 -1.48 2.65 10.58
CA ILE A 63 -2.91 2.38 10.78
C ILE A 63 -3.19 0.96 10.30
N ASN A 64 -3.59 0.09 11.23
CA ASN A 64 -4.08 -1.24 10.87
C ASN A 64 -5.50 -1.13 10.31
N ALA A 65 -5.66 -1.38 9.02
CA ALA A 65 -6.91 -1.28 8.30
C ALA A 65 -7.51 -2.64 7.90
N LEU A 66 -6.99 -3.76 8.40
CA LEU A 66 -7.40 -5.12 8.01
C LEU A 66 -8.92 -5.34 8.16
N ASP A 67 -9.46 -5.10 9.35
CA ASP A 67 -10.89 -5.28 9.61
C ASP A 67 -11.75 -4.31 8.79
N THR A 68 -11.30 -3.05 8.70
CA THR A 68 -12.00 -2.04 7.90
C THR A 68 -11.99 -2.43 6.42
N PHE A 69 -10.87 -2.93 5.90
CA PHE A 69 -10.73 -3.39 4.53
C PHE A 69 -11.65 -4.58 4.24
N TYR A 70 -11.67 -5.58 5.13
CA TYR A 70 -12.59 -6.71 4.99
C TYR A 70 -14.05 -6.23 4.97
N HIS A 71 -14.48 -5.52 6.01
CA HIS A 71 -15.89 -5.17 6.19
C HIS A 71 -16.43 -4.16 5.18
N LYS A 72 -15.61 -3.24 4.68
CA LYS A 72 -16.05 -2.22 3.72
C LYS A 72 -15.90 -2.64 2.27
N ILE A 73 -14.99 -3.56 1.96
CA ILE A 73 -14.64 -3.87 0.56
C ILE A 73 -14.62 -5.37 0.31
N VAL A 74 -13.72 -6.13 0.96
CA VAL A 74 -13.42 -7.52 0.58
C VAL A 74 -14.65 -8.42 0.63
N LYS A 75 -15.45 -8.35 1.68
CA LYS A 75 -16.67 -9.18 1.78
C LYS A 75 -17.64 -8.96 0.62
N TYR A 76 -17.75 -7.75 0.09
CA TYR A 76 -18.63 -7.47 -1.05
C TYR A 76 -18.04 -7.98 -2.37
N LEU A 77 -16.71 -8.00 -2.50
CA LEU A 77 -16.05 -8.66 -3.63
C LEU A 77 -16.31 -10.16 -3.60
N ILE A 78 -16.28 -10.78 -2.41
CA ILE A 78 -16.60 -12.20 -2.21
C ILE A 78 -18.08 -12.45 -2.54
N PHE A 79 -19.00 -11.70 -1.95
CA PHE A 79 -20.45 -11.87 -2.16
C PHE A 79 -20.85 -11.74 -3.64
N GLY A 80 -20.24 -10.79 -4.34
CA GLY A 80 -20.48 -10.55 -5.75
C GLY A 80 -19.69 -11.43 -6.70
N ASN A 81 -18.77 -12.28 -6.18
CA ASN A 81 -17.76 -12.99 -6.99
C ASN A 81 -17.13 -12.06 -8.03
N VAL A 82 -16.66 -10.89 -7.58
CA VAL A 82 -16.23 -9.81 -8.47
C VAL A 82 -14.83 -10.11 -9.01
N LEU A 83 -14.77 -10.46 -10.29
CA LEU A 83 -13.52 -10.67 -11.02
C LEU A 83 -13.49 -9.79 -12.27
N ARG A 84 -12.47 -8.96 -12.42
CA ARG A 84 -12.24 -8.25 -13.67
C ARG A 84 -11.70 -9.24 -14.70
N ASN A 85 -12.32 -9.29 -15.87
CA ASN A 85 -11.99 -10.23 -16.96
C ASN A 85 -11.99 -11.70 -16.51
N ASN A 86 -12.84 -12.07 -15.55
CA ASN A 86 -12.95 -13.41 -14.97
C ASN A 86 -11.65 -13.96 -14.33
N THR A 87 -10.69 -13.08 -14.01
CA THR A 87 -9.39 -13.49 -13.47
C THR A 87 -8.91 -12.64 -12.32
N TYR A 88 -8.96 -11.32 -12.43
CA TYR A 88 -8.37 -10.41 -11.47
C TYR A 88 -9.35 -10.04 -10.34
N PRO A 89 -9.08 -10.39 -9.07
CA PRO A 89 -9.99 -10.17 -7.93
C PRO A 89 -9.94 -8.73 -7.38
N LEU A 90 -9.42 -7.77 -8.13
CA LEU A 90 -9.29 -6.35 -7.75
C LEU A 90 -8.45 -6.09 -6.50
N SER A 91 -7.50 -6.95 -6.13
CA SER A 91 -6.72 -6.88 -4.91
C SER A 91 -6.09 -5.49 -4.68
N VAL A 92 -5.17 -5.08 -5.54
CA VAL A 92 -4.46 -3.78 -5.43
C VAL A 92 -5.43 -2.61 -5.55
N SER A 93 -6.41 -2.69 -6.45
CA SER A 93 -7.40 -1.62 -6.64
C SER A 93 -8.20 -1.37 -5.38
N ALA A 94 -8.62 -2.44 -4.71
CA ALA A 94 -9.40 -2.38 -3.47
C ALA A 94 -8.56 -1.82 -2.31
N GLU A 95 -7.31 -2.24 -2.19
CA GLU A 95 -6.40 -1.75 -1.17
C GLU A 95 -6.15 -0.25 -1.28
N ARG A 96 -5.88 0.27 -2.48
CA ARG A 96 -5.63 1.71 -2.66
C ARG A 96 -6.82 2.56 -2.24
N ILE A 97 -8.04 2.07 -2.41
CA ILE A 97 -9.25 2.78 -1.98
C ILE A 97 -9.31 2.88 -0.45
N ILE A 98 -9.11 1.77 0.27
CA ILE A 98 -9.14 1.82 1.75
C ILE A 98 -7.96 2.62 2.31
N GLN A 99 -6.77 2.50 1.71
CA GLN A 99 -5.61 3.30 2.10
C GLN A 99 -5.92 4.80 1.96
N ALA A 100 -6.51 5.23 0.85
CA ALA A 100 -6.89 6.62 0.64
C ALA A 100 -7.93 7.10 1.66
N ILE A 101 -8.94 6.28 1.97
CA ILE A 101 -9.98 6.60 2.97
C ILE A 101 -9.35 6.83 4.36
N GLU A 102 -8.47 5.94 4.80
CA GLU A 102 -7.81 6.06 6.10
C GLU A 102 -6.87 7.26 6.18
N ILE A 103 -6.13 7.56 5.10
CA ILE A 103 -5.30 8.77 4.99
C ILE A 103 -6.14 10.05 5.16
N VAL A 104 -7.27 10.15 4.44
CA VAL A 104 -8.16 11.32 4.57
C VAL A 104 -8.76 11.42 5.95
N THR A 105 -9.19 10.30 6.51
CA THR A 105 -9.78 10.24 7.86
C THR A 105 -8.78 10.76 8.89
N TYR A 106 -7.54 10.32 8.83
CA TYR A 106 -6.47 10.80 9.69
C TYR A 106 -6.17 12.28 9.47
N ALA A 107 -6.06 12.71 8.20
CA ALA A 107 -5.77 14.10 7.86
C ALA A 107 -6.83 15.07 8.43
N LYS A 108 -8.11 14.72 8.32
CA LYS A 108 -9.21 15.48 8.91
C LYS A 108 -9.12 15.53 10.45
N ALA A 109 -8.84 14.38 11.07
CA ALA A 109 -8.77 14.28 12.53
C ALA A 109 -7.68 15.18 13.14
N ILE A 110 -6.55 15.37 12.43
CA ILE A 110 -5.47 16.24 12.92
C ILE A 110 -5.55 17.69 12.41
N GLY A 111 -6.54 18.01 11.57
CA GLY A 111 -6.70 19.32 10.94
C GLY A 111 -5.59 19.65 9.93
N ALA A 112 -5.12 18.63 9.17
CA ALA A 112 -4.13 18.85 8.12
C ALA A 112 -4.72 19.67 6.97
N LYS A 113 -3.88 20.53 6.39
CA LYS A 113 -4.26 21.34 5.22
C LYS A 113 -3.79 20.74 3.90
N TYR A 114 -2.92 19.76 3.97
CA TYR A 114 -2.29 19.12 2.81
C TYR A 114 -2.28 17.61 2.99
N ILE A 115 -2.47 16.90 1.88
CA ILE A 115 -2.24 15.47 1.74
C ILE A 115 -1.26 15.27 0.58
N ALA A 116 -0.29 14.37 0.73
CA ALA A 116 0.67 14.04 -0.32
C ALA A 116 0.74 12.53 -0.56
N HIS A 117 1.10 12.15 -1.78
CA HIS A 117 1.44 10.77 -2.14
C HIS A 117 2.58 10.75 -3.17
N GLY A 118 3.30 9.62 -3.24
CA GLY A 118 4.43 9.40 -4.15
C GLY A 118 4.06 8.72 -5.47
N SER A 119 2.79 8.65 -5.85
CA SER A 119 2.41 7.97 -7.10
C SER A 119 2.86 8.77 -8.32
N THR A 120 3.44 8.05 -9.29
CA THR A 120 3.83 8.61 -10.60
C THR A 120 2.62 8.84 -11.50
N GLY A 121 2.81 9.59 -12.59
CA GLY A 121 1.77 9.82 -13.61
C GLY A 121 1.44 8.61 -14.49
N ALA A 122 2.28 7.57 -14.48
CA ALA A 122 2.13 6.42 -15.36
C ALA A 122 1.13 5.36 -14.89
N GLY A 123 0.89 5.27 -13.55
CA GLY A 123 0.05 4.25 -12.93
C GLY A 123 -1.38 4.71 -12.63
N ASN A 124 -2.25 3.75 -12.27
CA ASN A 124 -3.63 4.02 -11.85
C ASN A 124 -3.75 4.44 -10.38
N ASP A 125 -2.71 4.29 -9.57
CA ASP A 125 -2.77 4.55 -8.13
C ASP A 125 -2.99 6.04 -7.84
N GLN A 126 -2.38 6.94 -8.63
CA GLN A 126 -2.64 8.36 -8.56
C GLN A 126 -4.12 8.71 -8.70
N VAL A 127 -4.80 8.08 -9.67
CA VAL A 127 -6.23 8.33 -9.92
C VAL A 127 -7.07 7.88 -8.73
N ARG A 128 -6.73 6.73 -8.13
CA ARG A 128 -7.45 6.19 -6.96
C ARG A 128 -7.29 7.09 -5.74
N PHE A 129 -6.06 7.52 -5.46
CA PHE A 129 -5.79 8.44 -4.35
C PHE A 129 -6.47 9.79 -4.57
N ASP A 130 -6.24 10.44 -5.72
CA ASP A 130 -6.79 11.76 -6.02
C ASP A 130 -8.33 11.76 -5.98
N MET A 131 -8.96 10.74 -6.55
CA MET A 131 -10.42 10.61 -6.55
C MET A 131 -10.98 10.58 -5.12
N ILE A 132 -10.43 9.74 -4.25
CA ILE A 132 -10.91 9.63 -2.85
C ILE A 132 -10.61 10.92 -2.08
N PHE A 133 -9.42 11.51 -2.25
CA PHE A 133 -9.05 12.75 -1.57
C PHE A 133 -9.97 13.89 -1.97
N GLN A 134 -10.26 14.06 -3.26
CA GLN A 134 -11.14 15.12 -3.77
C GLN A 134 -12.59 14.93 -3.34
N VAL A 135 -13.08 13.68 -3.30
CA VAL A 135 -14.45 13.40 -2.89
C VAL A 135 -14.65 13.58 -1.39
N MET A 136 -13.70 13.07 -0.58
CA MET A 136 -13.85 13.05 0.87
C MET A 136 -13.34 14.30 1.58
N ALA A 137 -12.40 15.02 0.98
CA ALA A 137 -11.76 16.20 1.56
C ALA A 137 -11.42 17.27 0.51
N PRO A 138 -12.40 17.81 -0.22
CA PRO A 138 -12.17 18.81 -1.27
C PRO A 138 -11.49 20.09 -0.75
N GLU A 139 -11.54 20.33 0.55
CA GLU A 139 -10.90 21.45 1.23
C GLU A 139 -9.40 21.23 1.48
N ILE A 140 -8.89 20.01 1.39
CA ILE A 140 -7.49 19.67 1.64
C ILE A 140 -6.73 19.66 0.31
N LYS A 141 -5.62 20.41 0.24
CA LYS A 141 -4.81 20.49 -0.98
C LYS A 141 -3.96 19.23 -1.15
N ILE A 142 -4.01 18.64 -2.35
CA ILE A 142 -3.18 17.48 -2.73
C ILE A 142 -1.83 17.97 -3.25
N ILE A 143 -0.74 17.30 -2.84
CA ILE A 143 0.64 17.54 -3.31
C ILE A 143 1.21 16.24 -3.87
N THR A 144 1.74 16.28 -5.10
CA THR A 144 2.22 15.12 -5.85
C THR A 144 3.58 15.42 -6.49
N LEU A 145 4.63 15.54 -5.65
CA LEU A 145 5.94 16.03 -6.08
C LEU A 145 6.54 15.20 -7.24
N ILE A 146 6.39 13.89 -7.21
CA ILE A 146 6.96 13.00 -8.23
C ILE A 146 6.28 13.24 -9.58
N ARG A 147 4.95 13.23 -9.60
CA ARG A 147 4.16 13.43 -10.81
C ARG A 147 4.30 14.82 -11.37
N ASP A 148 4.17 15.84 -10.51
CA ASP A 148 4.09 17.24 -10.94
C ASP A 148 5.44 17.74 -11.47
N ASN A 149 6.55 17.21 -10.97
CA ASN A 149 7.89 17.53 -11.43
C ASN A 149 8.47 16.52 -12.44
N GLN A 150 7.73 15.46 -12.77
CA GLN A 150 8.17 14.38 -13.68
C GLN A 150 9.54 13.82 -13.31
N LEU A 151 9.76 13.62 -12.00
CA LEU A 151 11.05 13.19 -11.48
C LEU A 151 11.40 11.78 -11.94
N SER A 152 12.64 11.58 -12.32
CA SER A 152 13.21 10.28 -12.52
C SER A 152 13.68 9.68 -11.20
N ARG A 153 13.85 8.38 -11.16
CA ARG A 153 14.39 7.67 -10.00
C ARG A 153 15.82 8.16 -9.66
N GLU A 154 16.59 8.47 -10.68
CA GLU A 154 17.94 8.99 -10.58
C GLU A 154 17.97 10.36 -9.90
N ASP A 155 17.04 11.26 -10.28
CA ASP A 155 16.91 12.59 -9.66
C ASP A 155 16.56 12.49 -8.17
N GLU A 156 15.68 11.57 -7.80
CA GLU A 156 15.30 11.32 -6.40
C GLU A 156 16.47 10.83 -5.56
N ILE A 157 17.22 9.86 -6.08
CA ILE A 157 18.42 9.31 -5.42
C ILE A 157 19.49 10.39 -5.27
N GLU A 158 19.76 11.16 -6.32
CA GLU A 158 20.74 12.23 -6.27
C GLU A 158 20.37 13.29 -5.23
N TYR A 159 19.12 13.72 -5.23
CA TYR A 159 18.63 14.64 -4.20
C TYR A 159 18.85 14.09 -2.79
N LEU A 160 18.47 12.84 -2.51
CA LEU A 160 18.63 12.23 -1.18
C LEU A 160 20.12 12.17 -0.78
N LYS A 161 21.02 11.85 -1.71
CA LYS A 161 22.48 11.90 -1.47
C LYS A 161 22.96 13.30 -1.11
N THR A 162 22.48 14.35 -1.78
CA THR A 162 22.82 15.75 -1.41
C THR A 162 22.34 16.12 -0.01
N GLN A 163 21.35 15.40 0.53
CA GLN A 163 20.84 15.56 1.89
C GLN A 163 21.55 14.67 2.93
N GLY A 164 22.65 13.99 2.53
CA GLY A 164 23.41 13.09 3.39
C GLY A 164 22.72 11.73 3.64
N ILE A 165 21.76 11.36 2.79
CA ILE A 165 21.04 10.09 2.87
C ILE A 165 21.54 9.21 1.73
N ASP A 166 22.46 8.30 2.07
CA ASP A 166 23.02 7.33 1.14
C ASP A 166 22.51 5.92 1.47
N VAL A 167 21.25 5.67 1.15
CA VAL A 167 20.62 4.35 1.29
C VAL A 167 20.67 3.67 -0.08
N PRO A 168 21.09 2.39 -0.14
CA PRO A 168 21.02 1.65 -1.39
C PRO A 168 19.55 1.44 -1.78
N TRP A 169 19.12 2.17 -2.80
CA TRP A 169 17.78 2.01 -3.39
C TRP A 169 17.87 0.96 -4.48
N GLU A 170 17.67 -0.29 -4.12
CA GLU A 170 17.65 -1.36 -5.12
C GLU A 170 16.57 -1.09 -6.17
N LYS A 171 16.96 -1.26 -7.42
CA LYS A 171 15.99 -1.26 -8.54
C LYS A 171 15.28 -2.60 -8.51
N ALA A 172 14.14 -2.66 -7.85
CA ALA A 172 13.32 -3.86 -7.88
C ALA A 172 12.98 -4.20 -9.33
N LYS A 173 13.31 -5.41 -9.76
CA LYS A 173 12.96 -5.92 -11.09
C LYS A 173 11.45 -5.99 -11.27
N TYR A 174 10.74 -6.28 -10.18
CA TYR A 174 9.29 -6.40 -10.14
C TYR A 174 8.68 -5.42 -9.13
N SER A 175 7.50 -4.93 -9.45
CA SER A 175 6.63 -4.22 -8.51
C SER A 175 5.70 -5.23 -7.86
N ILE A 176 5.92 -5.52 -6.59
CA ILE A 176 5.11 -6.48 -5.83
C ILE A 176 4.18 -5.69 -4.90
N ASN A 177 2.88 -5.99 -4.99
CA ASN A 177 1.86 -5.47 -4.09
C ASN A 177 1.21 -6.68 -3.40
N GLN A 178 1.40 -6.78 -2.10
CA GLN A 178 0.89 -7.85 -1.26
C GLN A 178 -0.07 -7.29 -0.21
N GLY A 179 -1.15 -8.02 0.06
CA GLY A 179 -2.13 -7.64 1.05
C GLY A 179 -3.11 -8.75 1.38
N LEU A 180 -4.11 -8.46 2.22
CA LEU A 180 -5.11 -9.44 2.67
C LEU A 180 -5.87 -10.11 1.51
N TRP A 181 -6.08 -9.41 0.40
CA TRP A 181 -6.89 -9.89 -0.72
C TRP A 181 -6.05 -10.33 -1.93
N GLY A 182 -4.83 -10.72 -1.68
CA GLY A 182 -3.93 -11.32 -2.66
C GLY A 182 -2.72 -10.47 -3.01
N THR A 183 -1.86 -11.06 -3.84
CA THR A 183 -0.61 -10.48 -4.30
C THR A 183 -0.68 -10.21 -5.80
N SER A 184 -0.13 -9.10 -6.24
CA SER A 184 0.11 -8.86 -7.65
C SER A 184 1.58 -8.53 -7.91
N VAL A 185 2.12 -9.11 -8.97
CA VAL A 185 3.49 -8.91 -9.43
C VAL A 185 3.44 -8.29 -10.81
N GLY A 186 4.14 -7.19 -11.02
CA GLY A 186 4.21 -6.51 -12.32
C GLY A 186 5.62 -6.05 -12.64
N GLY A 187 5.88 -5.75 -13.89
CA GLY A 187 7.19 -5.33 -14.40
C GLY A 187 7.90 -6.41 -15.19
N SER A 188 9.05 -6.07 -15.77
CA SER A 188 9.87 -6.98 -16.59
C SER A 188 9.03 -7.80 -17.61
N GLU A 189 8.92 -9.11 -17.43
CA GLU A 189 8.24 -10.02 -18.37
C GLU A 189 6.73 -9.71 -18.54
N THR A 190 6.09 -9.09 -17.52
CA THR A 190 4.66 -8.72 -17.60
C THR A 190 4.37 -7.46 -18.42
N LEU A 191 5.40 -6.80 -18.96
CA LEU A 191 5.24 -5.65 -19.87
C LEU A 191 4.74 -6.07 -21.25
N THR A 192 4.91 -7.33 -21.59
CA THR A 192 4.40 -7.94 -22.81
C THR A 192 3.50 -9.14 -22.46
N SER A 193 2.77 -9.68 -23.44
CA SER A 193 1.84 -10.80 -23.22
C SER A 193 2.40 -12.16 -23.69
N ASP A 194 3.63 -12.18 -24.15
CA ASP A 194 4.26 -13.35 -24.77
C ASP A 194 5.15 -14.15 -23.82
N GLN A 195 5.39 -13.63 -22.58
CA GLN A 195 6.24 -14.30 -21.60
C GLN A 195 5.51 -14.49 -20.27
N PRO A 196 5.61 -15.68 -19.64
CA PRO A 196 5.14 -15.89 -18.29
C PRO A 196 6.10 -15.27 -17.25
N LEU A 197 5.61 -15.02 -16.04
CA LEU A 197 6.47 -14.70 -14.92
C LEU A 197 7.36 -15.90 -14.56
N PRO A 198 8.66 -15.71 -14.34
CA PRO A 198 9.52 -16.77 -13.81
C PRO A 198 9.24 -17.02 -12.33
N ASP A 199 9.55 -18.21 -11.82
CA ASP A 199 9.32 -18.57 -10.41
C ASP A 199 10.01 -17.61 -9.45
N SER A 200 11.16 -17.08 -9.82
CA SER A 200 11.91 -16.09 -9.02
C SER A 200 11.23 -14.73 -8.86
N ALA A 201 10.14 -14.46 -9.57
CA ALA A 201 9.37 -13.22 -9.46
C ALA A 201 8.32 -13.29 -8.34
N TYR A 202 7.97 -14.48 -7.88
CA TYR A 202 7.01 -14.64 -6.80
C TYR A 202 7.64 -14.35 -5.44
N PRO A 203 6.94 -13.66 -4.51
CA PRO A 203 7.49 -13.33 -3.20
C PRO A 203 7.66 -14.54 -2.28
N SER A 204 6.99 -15.65 -2.57
CA SER A 204 7.11 -16.92 -1.87
C SER A 204 7.26 -18.06 -2.88
N ALA A 205 8.05 -19.06 -2.55
CA ALA A 205 8.15 -20.28 -3.32
C ALA A 205 7.02 -21.26 -2.92
N LEU A 206 6.61 -22.12 -3.86
CA LEU A 206 5.72 -23.22 -3.55
C LEU A 206 6.50 -24.27 -2.71
N GLU A 207 6.12 -24.44 -1.46
CA GLU A 207 6.80 -25.37 -0.53
C GLU A 207 6.19 -26.77 -0.53
N LYS A 208 4.92 -26.90 -0.90
CA LYS A 208 4.19 -28.16 -0.88
C LYS A 208 4.27 -28.86 -2.24
N GLU A 209 4.74 -30.10 -2.22
CA GLU A 209 4.81 -30.97 -3.42
C GLU A 209 3.52 -31.78 -3.66
N LYS A 210 2.63 -31.83 -2.71
CA LYS A 210 1.39 -32.63 -2.77
C LYS A 210 0.18 -31.75 -2.57
N GLU A 211 -0.89 -32.09 -3.29
CA GLU A 211 -2.20 -31.50 -3.06
C GLU A 211 -2.72 -31.77 -1.66
N GLU A 212 -3.35 -30.78 -1.06
CA GLU A 212 -3.97 -30.83 0.25
C GLU A 212 -5.44 -30.42 0.15
N ALA A 213 -6.33 -31.19 0.77
CA ALA A 213 -7.73 -30.86 0.83
C ALA A 213 -7.99 -29.83 1.95
N ILE A 214 -8.62 -28.70 1.60
CA ILE A 214 -9.01 -27.65 2.55
C ILE A 214 -10.53 -27.60 2.62
N SER A 215 -11.07 -27.63 3.85
CA SER A 215 -12.50 -27.45 4.11
C SER A 215 -12.80 -26.01 4.51
N LEU A 216 -13.72 -25.36 3.79
CA LEU A 216 -14.18 -24.01 4.06
C LEU A 216 -15.65 -24.02 4.44
N THR A 217 -15.98 -23.44 5.61
CA THR A 217 -17.38 -23.27 6.04
C THR A 217 -17.79 -21.82 5.90
N PHE A 218 -18.91 -21.59 5.19
CA PHE A 218 -19.51 -20.27 5.03
C PHE A 218 -20.85 -20.18 5.73
N THR A 219 -21.07 -19.07 6.44
CA THR A 219 -22.37 -18.75 7.05
C THR A 219 -22.86 -17.41 6.49
N ARG A 220 -23.99 -17.42 5.81
CA ARG A 220 -24.57 -16.23 5.16
C ARG A 220 -23.59 -15.53 4.19
N GLY A 221 -22.75 -16.32 3.51
CA GLY A 221 -21.77 -15.83 2.55
C GLY A 221 -20.43 -15.37 3.16
N GLU A 222 -20.29 -15.33 4.49
CA GLU A 222 -19.02 -15.01 5.14
C GLU A 222 -18.29 -16.29 5.57
N LEU A 223 -16.96 -16.35 5.36
CA LEU A 223 -16.11 -17.45 5.81
C LEU A 223 -16.09 -17.49 7.34
N THR A 224 -16.45 -18.62 7.95
CA THR A 224 -16.55 -18.78 9.40
C THR A 224 -15.64 -19.85 9.97
N GLU A 225 -15.16 -20.80 9.13
CA GLU A 225 -14.24 -21.85 9.55
C GLU A 225 -13.31 -22.25 8.40
N VAL A 226 -12.08 -22.60 8.73
CA VAL A 226 -11.11 -23.26 7.85
C VAL A 226 -10.68 -24.56 8.53
N ASN A 227 -10.85 -25.71 7.87
CA ASN A 227 -10.53 -27.02 8.42
C ASN A 227 -11.18 -27.32 9.79
N GLY A 228 -12.38 -26.75 10.04
CA GLY A 228 -13.11 -26.88 11.30
C GLY A 228 -12.70 -25.89 12.40
N GLU A 229 -11.68 -25.09 12.18
CA GLU A 229 -11.26 -24.03 13.10
C GLU A 229 -12.02 -22.73 12.82
N LYS A 230 -12.66 -22.20 13.87
CA LYS A 230 -13.42 -20.94 13.81
C LYS A 230 -12.50 -19.73 14.03
N GLY A 231 -12.83 -18.62 13.38
CA GLY A 231 -12.08 -17.38 13.56
C GLY A 231 -12.79 -16.16 12.98
N THR A 232 -12.17 -15.00 13.13
CA THR A 232 -12.58 -13.82 12.38
C THR A 232 -12.24 -14.02 10.91
N GLN A 233 -12.97 -13.37 9.99
CA GLN A 233 -12.75 -13.51 8.56
C GLN A 233 -11.33 -13.13 8.15
N VAL A 234 -10.79 -12.06 8.75
CA VAL A 234 -9.41 -11.64 8.52
C VAL A 234 -8.42 -12.74 8.93
N ALA A 235 -8.56 -13.29 10.14
CA ALA A 235 -7.68 -14.35 10.62
C ALA A 235 -7.77 -15.61 9.75
N LEU A 236 -8.99 -16.00 9.33
CA LEU A 236 -9.19 -17.15 8.46
C LEU A 236 -8.59 -16.96 7.07
N ILE A 237 -8.68 -15.75 6.49
CA ILE A 237 -8.02 -15.44 5.22
C ILE A 237 -6.50 -15.50 5.38
N GLN A 238 -5.95 -14.96 6.48
CA GLN A 238 -4.52 -15.07 6.76
C GLN A 238 -4.06 -16.52 6.97
N THR A 239 -4.90 -17.34 7.61
CA THR A 239 -4.63 -18.80 7.72
C THR A 239 -4.52 -19.44 6.34
N LEU A 240 -5.41 -19.09 5.40
CA LEU A 240 -5.34 -19.60 4.02
C LEU A 240 -4.09 -19.13 3.29
N GLN A 241 -3.70 -17.86 3.46
CA GLN A 241 -2.46 -17.33 2.88
C GLN A 241 -1.22 -18.09 3.36
N ASN A 242 -1.20 -18.53 4.63
CA ASN A 242 -0.08 -19.28 5.20
C ASN A 242 -0.08 -20.77 4.83
N GLN A 243 -1.17 -21.27 4.26
CA GLN A 243 -1.28 -22.67 3.81
C GLN A 243 -0.95 -22.82 2.31
N ALA A 244 -1.04 -21.75 1.57
CA ALA A 244 -0.74 -21.70 0.13
C ALA A 244 0.73 -21.43 -0.12
#